data_15c3a0ac33ce56a05bd8c98cf1015fa6
#
_entry.id   15c3a0ac33ce56a05bd8c98cf1015fa6
#
_cell.length_a   1.000
_cell.length_b   1.000
_cell.length_c   1.000
_cell.angle_alpha   90.00
_cell.angle_beta   90.00
_cell.angle_gamma   90.00
#
_symmetry.space_group_name_H-M   'P 1'
#
loop_
_entity.id
_entity.type
_entity.pdbx_description
1 polymer ?
#
loop_
_entity_poly.entity_id
_entity_poly.type
_entity_poly.pdbx_seq_one_letter_code
_entity_poly.pdbx_strand_id
1 'polypeptide(L)'
;MAQNRWLAETGGTSGPEYAQRFRDLTQEGADVHGEARTIDRLLREVAVGGVGRVLDAGCGTGRVALELARRGHEVTGIDVDPSMLDEARAQAVDEALAVDLVQGDLADLADLLSATAGYDVVVAPGNVVVYLSPGTEADVVAAMGGALRPGGLLVAGFAADRHVGVADYDGWCRAAGLSTVHLWSTWDGAPLVTGSDYVVGVHRR
;
A
#
# COMPACT_ATOMS: atom_id res chain seq x y z
N MET A 1 -13.74 -8.70 17.70
CA MET A 1 -12.89 -7.68 17.03
C MET A 1 -13.81 -6.75 16.25
N ALA A 2 -13.50 -5.46 16.12
CA ALA A 2 -14.27 -4.54 15.29
C ALA A 2 -14.11 -4.98 13.83
N GLN A 3 -15.18 -4.86 13.04
CA GLN A 3 -15.16 -5.22 11.62
C GLN A 3 -14.28 -4.22 10.85
N ASN A 4 -13.49 -4.70 9.90
CA ASN A 4 -12.71 -3.88 8.97
C ASN A 4 -13.62 -2.88 8.26
N ARG A 5 -13.20 -1.60 8.20
CA ARG A 5 -14.04 -0.51 7.64
C ARG A 5 -14.37 -0.74 6.16
N TRP A 6 -13.41 -1.22 5.37
CA TRP A 6 -13.64 -1.55 3.96
C TRP A 6 -14.75 -2.59 3.80
N LEU A 7 -14.65 -3.71 4.51
CA LEU A 7 -15.68 -4.76 4.45
C LEU A 7 -17.04 -4.31 4.99
N ALA A 8 -17.04 -3.41 5.99
CA ALA A 8 -18.28 -2.83 6.52
C ALA A 8 -18.99 -1.94 5.50
N GLU A 9 -18.25 -1.21 4.67
CA GLU A 9 -18.79 -0.31 3.65
C GLU A 9 -19.16 -1.04 2.36
N THR A 10 -18.38 -2.05 1.94
CA THR A 10 -18.49 -2.67 0.61
C THR A 10 -19.08 -4.08 0.62
N GLY A 11 -19.14 -4.73 1.78
CA GLY A 11 -19.55 -6.13 1.89
C GLY A 11 -18.57 -7.13 1.27
N GLY A 12 -17.38 -6.72 0.85
CA GLY A 12 -16.36 -7.59 0.27
C GLY A 12 -16.69 -8.07 -1.15
N THR A 13 -17.41 -7.28 -1.93
CA THR A 13 -17.88 -7.64 -3.28
C THR A 13 -17.56 -6.57 -4.35
N SER A 14 -16.74 -5.59 -4.01
CA SER A 14 -16.47 -4.42 -4.88
C SER A 14 -15.38 -4.65 -5.93
N GLY A 15 -14.72 -5.79 -5.95
CA GLY A 15 -13.61 -6.07 -6.87
C GLY A 15 -13.92 -5.79 -8.35
N PRO A 16 -14.97 -6.39 -8.94
CA PRO A 16 -15.27 -6.19 -10.35
C PRO A 16 -15.58 -4.74 -10.74
N GLU A 17 -16.35 -4.02 -9.90
CA GLU A 17 -16.69 -2.61 -10.15
C GLU A 17 -15.45 -1.72 -10.02
N TYR A 18 -14.64 -1.96 -9.00
CA TYR A 18 -13.39 -1.23 -8.78
C TYR A 18 -12.39 -1.46 -9.94
N ALA A 19 -12.22 -2.71 -10.38
CA ALA A 19 -11.38 -3.03 -11.53
C ALA A 19 -11.88 -2.36 -12.81
N GLN A 20 -13.22 -2.39 -13.05
CA GLN A 20 -13.82 -1.73 -14.21
C GLN A 20 -13.54 -0.23 -14.22
N ARG A 21 -13.72 0.45 -13.08
CA ARG A 21 -13.42 1.88 -12.94
C ARG A 21 -11.99 2.22 -13.40
N PHE A 22 -10.99 1.42 -13.01
CA PHE A 22 -9.61 1.70 -13.42
C PHE A 22 -9.35 1.36 -14.90
N ARG A 23 -10.04 0.36 -15.44
CA ARG A 23 -10.01 0.11 -16.91
C ARG A 23 -10.55 1.31 -17.70
N ASP A 24 -11.68 1.86 -17.26
CA ASP A 24 -12.30 3.03 -17.88
C ASP A 24 -11.37 4.25 -17.81
N LEU A 25 -10.80 4.55 -16.64
CA LEU A 25 -9.83 5.62 -16.47
C LEU A 25 -8.61 5.47 -17.40
N THR A 26 -8.12 4.24 -17.57
CA THR A 26 -7.02 3.96 -18.50
C THR A 26 -7.42 4.21 -19.95
N GLN A 27 -8.63 3.81 -20.35
CA GLN A 27 -9.16 4.08 -21.71
C GLN A 27 -9.36 5.57 -21.97
N GLU A 28 -9.69 6.35 -20.95
CA GLU A 28 -9.79 7.81 -21.01
C GLU A 28 -8.42 8.51 -21.02
N GLY A 29 -7.33 7.75 -20.91
CA GLY A 29 -5.95 8.27 -20.93
C GLY A 29 -5.47 8.79 -19.57
N ALA A 30 -6.18 8.50 -18.47
CA ALA A 30 -5.73 8.85 -17.13
C ALA A 30 -4.51 8.01 -16.74
N ASP A 31 -3.58 8.65 -16.02
CA ASP A 31 -2.43 7.96 -15.45
C ASP A 31 -2.84 7.24 -14.16
N VAL A 32 -2.97 5.94 -14.24
CA VAL A 32 -3.35 5.06 -13.12
C VAL A 32 -2.14 4.41 -12.42
N HIS A 33 -0.90 4.72 -12.83
CA HIS A 33 0.32 4.09 -12.33
C HIS A 33 1.27 5.05 -11.58
N GLY A 34 0.79 6.24 -11.18
CA GLY A 34 1.58 7.25 -10.48
C GLY A 34 2.21 6.72 -9.21
N GLU A 35 1.46 5.96 -8.40
CA GLU A 35 1.95 5.33 -7.17
C GLU A 35 3.10 4.35 -7.46
N ALA A 36 2.89 3.44 -8.41
CA ALA A 36 3.90 2.43 -8.76
C ALA A 36 5.18 3.07 -9.29
N ARG A 37 5.10 4.15 -10.09
CA ARG A 37 6.29 4.90 -10.54
C ARG A 37 7.06 5.52 -9.39
N THR A 38 6.36 6.09 -8.42
CA THR A 38 7.01 6.66 -7.24
C THR A 38 7.69 5.61 -6.39
N ILE A 39 7.04 4.46 -6.20
CA ILE A 39 7.64 3.33 -5.48
C ILE A 39 8.87 2.78 -6.23
N ASP A 40 8.80 2.58 -7.55
CA ASP A 40 9.94 2.17 -8.38
C ASP A 40 11.13 3.15 -8.26
N ARG A 41 10.86 4.46 -8.23
CA ARG A 41 11.90 5.46 -8.00
C ARG A 41 12.54 5.33 -6.61
N LEU A 42 11.74 5.18 -5.55
CA LEU A 42 12.23 5.01 -4.17
C LEU A 42 13.00 3.70 -4.01
N LEU A 43 12.59 2.62 -4.67
CA LEU A 43 13.31 1.35 -4.67
C LEU A 43 14.72 1.49 -5.22
N ARG A 44 14.95 2.31 -6.24
CA ARG A 44 16.31 2.58 -6.78
C ARG A 44 17.25 3.19 -5.76
N GLU A 45 16.71 3.88 -4.74
CA GLU A 45 17.51 4.48 -3.68
C GLU A 45 17.85 3.49 -2.57
N VAL A 46 17.00 2.46 -2.35
CA VAL A 46 17.15 1.56 -1.21
C VAL A 46 17.45 0.12 -1.60
N ALA A 47 16.96 -0.40 -2.74
CA ALA A 47 17.16 -1.78 -3.13
C ALA A 47 18.57 -2.03 -3.68
N VAL A 48 19.17 -3.14 -3.25
CA VAL A 48 20.49 -3.56 -3.75
C VAL A 48 20.30 -4.27 -5.09
N GLY A 49 21.00 -3.81 -6.13
CA GLY A 49 20.97 -4.46 -7.45
C GLY A 49 19.75 -4.09 -8.32
N GLY A 50 18.94 -3.12 -7.90
CA GLY A 50 17.85 -2.56 -8.71
C GLY A 50 16.53 -3.34 -8.69
N VAL A 51 16.52 -4.58 -8.21
CA VAL A 51 15.30 -5.37 -7.95
C VAL A 51 14.98 -5.27 -6.47
N GLY A 52 13.79 -4.76 -6.15
CA GLY A 52 13.35 -4.60 -4.76
C GLY A 52 12.28 -5.62 -4.38
N ARG A 53 12.23 -5.94 -3.08
CA ARG A 53 11.15 -6.71 -2.47
C ARG A 53 10.11 -5.75 -1.91
N VAL A 54 8.89 -5.86 -2.38
CA VAL A 54 7.80 -4.95 -2.04
C VAL A 54 6.63 -5.68 -1.40
N LEU A 55 6.11 -5.13 -0.32
CA LEU A 55 4.80 -5.47 0.22
C LEU A 55 3.80 -4.38 -0.18
N ASP A 56 2.79 -4.74 -0.96
CA ASP A 56 1.62 -3.89 -1.24
C ASP A 56 0.52 -4.24 -0.22
N ALA A 57 0.44 -3.44 0.84
CA ALA A 57 -0.47 -3.62 1.96
C ALA A 57 -1.83 -2.96 1.64
N GLY A 58 -2.87 -3.77 1.44
CA GLY A 58 -4.15 -3.35 0.89
C GLY A 58 -4.09 -3.23 -0.64
N CYS A 59 -3.61 -4.27 -1.31
CA CYS A 59 -3.30 -4.24 -2.74
C CYS A 59 -4.54 -4.13 -3.65
N GLY A 60 -5.74 -4.38 -3.14
CA GLY A 60 -6.98 -4.35 -3.91
C GLY A 60 -6.92 -5.24 -5.14
N THR A 61 -7.30 -4.70 -6.29
CA THR A 61 -7.25 -5.36 -7.60
C THR A 61 -5.83 -5.48 -8.18
N GLY A 62 -4.79 -5.22 -7.37
CA GLY A 62 -3.40 -5.39 -7.75
C GLY A 62 -2.81 -4.27 -8.59
N ARG A 63 -3.46 -3.12 -8.72
CA ARG A 63 -3.02 -2.03 -9.61
C ARG A 63 -1.56 -1.59 -9.39
N VAL A 64 -1.13 -1.47 -8.14
CA VAL A 64 0.25 -1.12 -7.80
C VAL A 64 1.14 -2.37 -7.82
N ALA A 65 0.71 -3.46 -7.19
CA ALA A 65 1.46 -4.72 -7.11
C ALA A 65 1.83 -5.27 -8.50
N LEU A 66 0.86 -5.36 -9.41
CA LEU A 66 1.09 -5.90 -10.75
C LEU A 66 2.01 -4.98 -11.59
N GLU A 67 1.84 -3.66 -11.48
CA GLU A 67 2.72 -2.72 -12.19
C GLU A 67 4.17 -2.80 -11.68
N LEU A 68 4.38 -2.99 -10.37
CA LEU A 68 5.72 -3.19 -9.82
C LEU A 68 6.32 -4.53 -10.27
N ALA A 69 5.51 -5.58 -10.37
CA ALA A 69 5.94 -6.87 -10.91
C ALA A 69 6.32 -6.77 -12.40
N ARG A 70 5.57 -6.00 -13.24
CA ARG A 70 5.94 -5.72 -14.64
C ARG A 70 7.30 -5.02 -14.75
N ARG A 71 7.67 -4.23 -13.73
CA ARG A 71 8.98 -3.56 -13.63
C ARG A 71 10.10 -4.46 -13.11
N GLY A 72 9.78 -5.72 -12.78
CA GLY A 72 10.74 -6.74 -12.37
C GLY A 72 11.02 -6.80 -10.87
N HIS A 73 10.17 -6.18 -10.00
CA HIS A 73 10.28 -6.30 -8.56
C HIS A 73 9.63 -7.58 -8.04
N GLU A 74 10.10 -8.07 -6.89
CA GLU A 74 9.47 -9.17 -6.15
C GLU A 74 8.34 -8.60 -5.29
N VAL A 75 7.09 -8.96 -5.57
CA VAL A 75 5.94 -8.33 -4.95
C VAL A 75 5.07 -9.33 -4.21
N THR A 76 4.75 -9.00 -2.95
CA THR A 76 3.67 -9.63 -2.18
C THR A 76 2.55 -8.61 -2.04
N GLY A 77 1.33 -8.98 -2.39
CA GLY A 77 0.12 -8.18 -2.17
C GLY A 77 -0.76 -8.81 -1.10
N ILE A 78 -1.25 -8.02 -0.16
CA ILE A 78 -2.21 -8.47 0.87
C ILE A 78 -3.47 -7.62 0.76
N ASP A 79 -4.63 -8.26 0.76
CA ASP A 79 -5.92 -7.58 0.85
C ASP A 79 -6.92 -8.41 1.66
N VAL A 80 -7.84 -7.73 2.33
CA VAL A 80 -8.89 -8.35 3.12
C VAL A 80 -10.07 -8.82 2.26
N ASP A 81 -10.27 -8.18 1.10
CA ASP A 81 -11.41 -8.41 0.21
C ASP A 81 -11.09 -9.49 -0.83
N PRO A 82 -11.71 -10.68 -0.75
CA PRO A 82 -11.46 -11.75 -1.70
C PRO A 82 -11.84 -11.38 -3.12
N SER A 83 -12.87 -10.55 -3.32
CA SER A 83 -13.31 -10.16 -4.67
C SER A 83 -12.29 -9.26 -5.37
N MET A 84 -11.57 -8.44 -4.60
CA MET A 84 -10.44 -7.64 -5.08
C MET A 84 -9.29 -8.54 -5.53
N LEU A 85 -8.93 -9.52 -4.69
CA LEU A 85 -7.85 -10.45 -4.98
C LEU A 85 -8.14 -11.36 -6.17
N ASP A 86 -9.41 -11.71 -6.40
CA ASP A 86 -9.81 -12.52 -7.56
C ASP A 86 -9.53 -11.75 -8.87
N GLU A 87 -9.81 -10.45 -8.93
CA GLU A 87 -9.45 -9.59 -10.06
C GLU A 87 -7.91 -9.49 -10.23
N ALA A 88 -7.19 -9.30 -9.12
CA ALA A 88 -5.72 -9.24 -9.13
C ALA A 88 -5.10 -10.56 -9.64
N ARG A 89 -5.61 -11.71 -9.17
CA ARG A 89 -5.14 -13.04 -9.61
C ARG A 89 -5.43 -13.29 -11.08
N ALA A 90 -6.65 -12.96 -11.53
CA ALA A 90 -7.02 -13.10 -12.94
C ALA A 90 -6.07 -12.30 -13.84
N GLN A 91 -5.81 -11.05 -13.50
CA GLN A 91 -4.90 -10.21 -14.27
C GLN A 91 -3.44 -10.69 -14.19
N ALA A 92 -2.97 -11.17 -13.04
CA ALA A 92 -1.63 -11.74 -12.91
C ALA A 92 -1.43 -12.97 -13.81
N VAL A 93 -2.45 -13.84 -13.91
CA VAL A 93 -2.44 -15.01 -14.80
C VAL A 93 -2.44 -14.59 -16.27
N ASP A 94 -3.31 -13.67 -16.66
CA ASP A 94 -3.44 -13.20 -18.05
C ASP A 94 -2.14 -12.58 -18.55
N GLU A 95 -1.38 -11.94 -17.68
CA GLU A 95 -0.13 -11.26 -18.02
C GLU A 95 1.13 -12.09 -17.67
N ALA A 96 0.97 -13.30 -17.16
CA ALA A 96 2.05 -14.19 -16.72
C ALA A 96 3.01 -13.52 -15.70
N LEU A 97 2.45 -12.73 -14.76
CA LEU A 97 3.21 -12.05 -13.72
C LEU A 97 3.33 -12.94 -12.47
N ALA A 98 4.53 -12.97 -11.91
CA ALA A 98 4.80 -13.63 -10.63
C ALA A 98 4.55 -12.64 -9.48
N VAL A 99 3.41 -12.77 -8.79
CA VAL A 99 3.03 -11.97 -7.63
C VAL A 99 2.44 -12.90 -6.57
N ASP A 100 2.90 -12.77 -5.33
CA ASP A 100 2.32 -13.50 -4.21
C ASP A 100 1.10 -12.72 -3.67
N LEU A 101 -0.10 -13.28 -3.80
CA LEU A 101 -1.35 -12.62 -3.41
C LEU A 101 -2.01 -13.35 -2.25
N VAL A 102 -2.00 -12.73 -1.07
CA VAL A 102 -2.44 -13.28 0.21
C VAL A 102 -3.74 -12.61 0.66
N GLN A 103 -4.74 -13.41 1.02
CA GLN A 103 -5.95 -12.89 1.66
C GLN A 103 -5.73 -12.77 3.16
N GLY A 104 -5.99 -11.58 3.73
CA GLY A 104 -5.93 -11.36 5.17
C GLY A 104 -6.17 -9.91 5.57
N ASP A 105 -6.55 -9.69 6.82
CA ASP A 105 -6.63 -8.35 7.41
C ASP A 105 -5.22 -7.88 7.81
N LEU A 106 -4.88 -6.64 7.53
CA LEU A 106 -3.61 -6.04 7.94
C LEU A 106 -3.47 -5.98 9.47
N ALA A 107 -4.56 -6.08 10.23
CA ALA A 107 -4.50 -6.26 11.68
C ALA A 107 -3.77 -7.54 12.11
N ASP A 108 -3.75 -8.55 11.24
CA ASP A 108 -3.07 -9.85 11.46
C ASP A 108 -1.75 -9.93 10.67
N LEU A 109 -1.22 -8.81 10.17
CA LEU A 109 -0.08 -8.75 9.26
C LEU A 109 1.15 -9.52 9.76
N ALA A 110 1.43 -9.45 11.06
CA ALA A 110 2.58 -10.14 11.66
C ALA A 110 2.48 -11.66 11.55
N ASP A 111 1.26 -12.22 11.56
CA ASP A 111 1.00 -13.65 11.42
C ASP A 111 0.94 -14.10 9.95
N LEU A 112 0.54 -13.19 9.05
CA LEU A 112 0.45 -13.45 7.61
C LEU A 112 1.82 -13.50 6.93
N LEU A 113 2.80 -12.78 7.47
CA LEU A 113 4.15 -12.71 6.90
C LEU A 113 5.07 -13.73 7.56
N SER A 114 5.95 -14.33 6.76
CA SER A 114 7.05 -15.13 7.33
C SER A 114 8.00 -14.22 8.12
N ALA A 115 8.57 -14.72 9.22
CA ALA A 115 9.48 -13.98 10.11
C ALA A 115 10.75 -13.41 9.41
N THR A 116 11.02 -13.83 8.17
CA THR A 116 12.18 -13.44 7.37
C THR A 116 11.83 -12.47 6.24
N ALA A 117 10.66 -11.83 6.26
CA ALA A 117 10.16 -11.07 5.13
C ALA A 117 11.13 -9.97 4.65
N GLY A 118 11.57 -9.04 5.45
CA GLY A 118 12.61 -8.06 5.11
C GLY A 118 12.38 -7.32 3.78
N TYR A 119 11.26 -6.57 3.68
CA TYR A 119 10.95 -5.81 2.46
C TYR A 119 11.80 -4.54 2.34
N ASP A 120 12.14 -4.16 1.12
CA ASP A 120 12.77 -2.87 0.80
C ASP A 120 11.78 -1.72 0.94
N VAL A 121 10.55 -1.95 0.47
CA VAL A 121 9.45 -1.02 0.59
C VAL A 121 8.18 -1.77 1.03
N VAL A 122 7.48 -1.19 2.00
CA VAL A 122 6.07 -1.51 2.29
C VAL A 122 5.26 -0.31 1.82
N VAL A 123 4.30 -0.53 0.94
CA VAL A 123 3.42 0.52 0.44
C VAL A 123 1.98 0.25 0.83
N ALA A 124 1.26 1.29 1.27
CA ALA A 124 -0.18 1.30 1.54
C ALA A 124 -0.84 2.43 0.72
N PRO A 125 -1.09 2.21 -0.59
CA PRO A 125 -1.66 3.21 -1.48
C PRO A 125 -3.19 3.25 -1.37
N GLY A 126 -3.81 4.27 -1.95
CA GLY A 126 -5.26 4.26 -2.17
C GLY A 126 -6.12 4.30 -0.90
N ASN A 127 -5.72 5.06 0.09
CA ASN A 127 -6.49 5.24 1.34
C ASN A 127 -6.52 4.03 2.30
N VAL A 128 -5.66 3.05 2.15
CA VAL A 128 -5.66 1.85 3.01
C VAL A 128 -5.70 2.22 4.51
N VAL A 129 -4.90 3.22 4.92
CA VAL A 129 -4.79 3.63 6.32
C VAL A 129 -6.12 4.09 6.91
N VAL A 130 -7.02 4.69 6.11
CA VAL A 130 -8.34 5.13 6.58
C VAL A 130 -9.38 4.01 6.58
N TYR A 131 -9.08 2.86 5.98
CA TYR A 131 -9.97 1.69 5.95
C TYR A 131 -9.56 0.58 6.93
N LEU A 132 -8.51 0.77 7.70
CA LEU A 132 -8.10 -0.19 8.74
C LEU A 132 -9.21 -0.43 9.78
N SER A 133 -9.17 -1.58 10.42
CA SER A 133 -10.08 -1.91 11.52
C SER A 133 -9.94 -0.89 12.66
N PRO A 134 -11.06 -0.36 13.20
CA PRO A 134 -11.00 0.67 14.24
C PRO A 134 -10.16 0.25 15.47
N GLY A 135 -9.19 1.10 15.85
CA GLY A 135 -8.32 0.88 16.99
C GLY A 135 -7.11 -0.02 16.72
N THR A 136 -6.90 -0.47 15.47
CA THR A 136 -5.73 -1.27 15.08
C THR A 136 -4.69 -0.44 14.30
N GLU A 137 -4.97 0.81 14.01
CA GLU A 137 -4.18 1.64 13.10
C GLU A 137 -2.70 1.73 13.50
N ALA A 138 -2.42 1.97 14.79
CA ALA A 138 -1.05 2.06 15.30
C ALA A 138 -0.33 0.71 15.23
N ASP A 139 -1.02 -0.38 15.56
CA ASP A 139 -0.45 -1.74 15.54
C ASP A 139 -0.17 -2.19 14.09
N VAL A 140 -1.05 -1.88 13.16
CA VAL A 140 -0.84 -2.15 11.72
C VAL A 140 0.36 -1.37 11.20
N VAL A 141 0.48 -0.08 11.53
CA VAL A 141 1.65 0.74 11.14
C VAL A 141 2.94 0.15 11.74
N ALA A 142 2.91 -0.30 13.00
CA ALA A 142 4.04 -0.95 13.64
C ALA A 142 4.40 -2.28 12.95
N ALA A 143 3.41 -3.10 12.58
CA ALA A 143 3.61 -4.35 11.85
C ALA A 143 4.19 -4.11 10.45
N MET A 144 3.68 -3.12 9.71
CA MET A 144 4.24 -2.70 8.41
C MET A 144 5.70 -2.23 8.56
N GLY A 145 6.01 -1.42 9.57
CA GLY A 145 7.37 -1.02 9.90
C GLY A 145 8.27 -2.21 10.25
N GLY A 146 7.74 -3.17 11.01
CA GLY A 146 8.42 -4.41 11.38
C GLY A 146 8.76 -5.32 10.19
N ALA A 147 7.94 -5.28 9.14
CA ALA A 147 8.16 -6.06 7.92
C ALA A 147 9.31 -5.52 7.04
N LEU A 148 9.72 -4.28 7.22
CA LEU A 148 10.85 -3.68 6.50
C LEU A 148 12.18 -4.26 6.96
N ARG A 149 13.15 -4.34 6.07
CA ARG A 149 14.55 -4.48 6.45
C ARG A 149 15.12 -3.17 7.02
N PRO A 150 16.26 -3.19 7.74
CA PRO A 150 16.93 -1.96 8.12
C PRO A 150 17.24 -1.06 6.90
N GLY A 151 16.84 0.22 6.98
CA GLY A 151 16.96 1.19 5.89
C GLY A 151 15.83 1.15 4.85
N GLY A 152 14.89 0.20 4.95
CA GLY A 152 13.69 0.14 4.10
C GLY A 152 12.70 1.27 4.35
N LEU A 153 11.72 1.43 3.46
CA LEU A 153 10.76 2.53 3.49
C LEU A 153 9.32 2.05 3.65
N LEU A 154 8.59 2.68 4.58
CA LEU A 154 7.13 2.63 4.64
C LEU A 154 6.57 3.83 3.89
N VAL A 155 5.71 3.59 2.90
CA VAL A 155 5.07 4.64 2.10
C VAL A 155 3.56 4.48 2.15
N ALA A 156 2.83 5.47 2.65
CA ALA A 156 1.37 5.43 2.66
C ALA A 156 0.77 6.71 2.07
N GLY A 157 -0.28 6.53 1.26
CA GLY A 157 -1.04 7.64 0.68
C GLY A 157 -2.50 7.58 1.10
N PHE A 158 -3.02 8.68 1.69
CA PHE A 158 -4.39 8.73 2.17
C PHE A 158 -4.97 10.14 2.22
N ALA A 159 -6.31 10.23 2.19
CA ALA A 159 -7.06 11.46 2.39
C ALA A 159 -6.96 11.91 3.86
N ALA A 160 -6.39 13.10 4.09
CA ALA A 160 -6.12 13.65 5.42
C ALA A 160 -7.33 14.39 6.04
N ASP A 161 -8.42 14.52 5.31
CA ASP A 161 -9.69 15.14 5.72
C ASP A 161 -10.66 14.14 6.38
N ARG A 162 -10.26 12.88 6.50
CA ARG A 162 -11.02 11.81 7.15
C ARG A 162 -10.63 11.69 8.64
N HIS A 163 -10.90 10.53 9.26
CA HIS A 163 -10.66 10.29 10.69
C HIS A 163 -9.18 10.01 11.05
N VAL A 164 -8.28 9.94 10.07
CA VAL A 164 -6.83 9.82 10.27
C VAL A 164 -6.15 11.10 9.79
N GLY A 165 -5.57 11.84 10.70
CA GLY A 165 -4.80 13.03 10.37
C GLY A 165 -3.33 12.70 10.08
N VAL A 166 -2.63 13.66 9.45
CA VAL A 166 -1.19 13.55 9.16
C VAL A 166 -0.39 13.34 10.46
N ALA A 167 -0.76 14.07 11.53
CA ALA A 167 -0.07 14.00 12.82
C ALA A 167 -0.27 12.64 13.51
N ASP A 168 -1.45 12.01 13.35
CA ASP A 168 -1.72 10.70 13.91
C ASP A 168 -0.85 9.64 13.23
N TYR A 169 -0.87 9.61 11.88
CA TYR A 169 -0.09 8.66 11.11
C TYR A 169 1.43 8.81 11.36
N ASP A 170 1.95 10.04 11.30
CA ASP A 170 3.37 10.31 11.57
C ASP A 170 3.74 9.97 13.02
N GLY A 171 2.83 10.18 13.97
CA GLY A 171 2.99 9.76 15.37
C GLY A 171 3.10 8.24 15.52
N TRP A 172 2.26 7.46 14.84
CA TRP A 172 2.32 6.00 14.84
C TRP A 172 3.61 5.49 14.18
N CYS A 173 4.03 6.08 13.07
CA CYS A 173 5.31 5.76 12.44
C CYS A 173 6.50 5.98 13.39
N ARG A 174 6.55 7.14 14.06
CA ARG A 174 7.61 7.42 15.04
C ARG A 174 7.58 6.49 16.24
N ALA A 175 6.39 6.15 16.74
CA ALA A 175 6.25 5.18 17.83
C ALA A 175 6.73 3.78 17.42
N ALA A 176 6.60 3.43 16.14
CA ALA A 176 7.14 2.20 15.55
C ALA A 176 8.66 2.26 15.25
N GLY A 177 9.35 3.33 15.63
CA GLY A 177 10.79 3.50 15.41
C GLY A 177 11.17 3.96 14.01
N LEU A 178 10.20 4.42 13.21
CA LEU A 178 10.45 4.94 11.88
C LEU A 178 10.74 6.45 11.92
N SER A 179 11.60 6.92 11.03
CA SER A 179 11.91 8.35 10.86
C SER A 179 11.26 8.89 9.59
N THR A 180 10.62 10.07 9.70
CA THR A 180 10.01 10.77 8.57
C THR A 180 11.10 11.21 7.58
N VAL A 181 10.94 10.81 6.31
CA VAL A 181 11.83 11.22 5.20
C VAL A 181 11.17 12.31 4.38
N HIS A 182 9.91 12.07 3.97
CA HIS A 182 9.15 13.02 3.19
C HIS A 182 7.67 13.01 3.62
N LEU A 183 7.05 14.19 3.50
CA LEU A 183 5.60 14.37 3.50
C LEU A 183 5.23 15.14 2.24
N TRP A 184 4.48 14.51 1.36
CA TRP A 184 4.04 15.08 0.09
C TRP A 184 2.51 15.20 0.06
N SER A 185 2.00 16.09 -0.78
CA SER A 185 0.56 16.21 -1.06
C SER A 185 0.11 15.33 -2.24
N THR A 186 1.07 14.84 -3.04
CA THR A 186 0.80 14.00 -4.21
C THR A 186 1.86 12.91 -4.34
N TRP A 187 1.56 11.87 -5.10
CA TRP A 187 2.52 10.81 -5.43
C TRP A 187 3.70 11.29 -6.31
N ASP A 188 3.58 12.42 -6.99
CA ASP A 188 4.69 13.01 -7.74
C ASP A 188 5.72 13.73 -6.87
N GLY A 189 5.47 13.82 -5.56
CA GLY A 189 6.41 14.41 -4.61
C GLY A 189 6.20 15.92 -4.40
N ALA A 190 5.03 16.47 -4.72
CA ALA A 190 4.70 17.85 -4.39
C ALA A 190 4.71 18.03 -2.86
N PRO A 191 5.36 19.11 -2.32
CA PRO A 191 5.44 19.33 -0.88
C PRO A 191 4.06 19.38 -0.22
N LEU A 192 3.94 18.80 0.98
CA LEU A 192 2.75 18.96 1.80
C LEU A 192 2.65 20.42 2.26
N VAL A 193 1.48 21.03 2.07
CA VAL A 193 1.17 22.40 2.52
C VAL A 193 -0.05 22.37 3.44
N THR A 194 -0.21 23.43 4.23
CA THR A 194 -1.40 23.59 5.08
C THR A 194 -2.66 23.58 4.23
N GLY A 195 -3.62 22.70 4.58
CA GLY A 195 -4.88 22.55 3.86
C GLY A 195 -4.83 21.53 2.72
N SER A 196 -3.74 20.78 2.56
CA SER A 196 -3.75 19.60 1.66
C SER A 196 -4.76 18.57 2.17
N ASP A 197 -5.61 18.11 1.28
CA ASP A 197 -6.63 17.08 1.53
C ASP A 197 -6.10 15.64 1.39
N TYR A 198 -4.89 15.50 0.83
CA TYR A 198 -4.20 14.22 0.64
C TYR A 198 -2.75 14.31 1.13
N VAL A 199 -2.24 13.21 1.67
CA VAL A 199 -0.86 13.08 2.09
C VAL A 199 -0.24 11.78 1.57
N VAL A 200 1.03 11.84 1.19
CA VAL A 200 1.90 10.70 0.96
C VAL A 200 3.06 10.81 1.94
N GLY A 201 3.04 9.94 2.96
CA GLY A 201 4.10 9.87 3.97
C GLY A 201 5.15 8.84 3.59
N VAL A 202 6.42 9.21 3.61
CA VAL A 202 7.58 8.34 3.41
C VAL A 202 8.38 8.29 4.70
N HIS A 203 8.49 7.11 5.31
CA HIS A 203 9.18 6.89 6.57
C HIS A 203 10.24 5.79 6.41
N ARG A 204 11.36 5.92 7.09
CA ARG A 204 12.50 4.98 7.02
C ARG A 204 12.66 4.22 8.33
N ARG A 205 12.88 2.91 8.22
CA ARG A 205 13.29 2.05 9.33
C ARG A 205 14.75 2.19 9.70
#